data_faf41468d155188432b4f026fb25103d
#
_entry.id   faf41468d155188432b4f026fb25103d
#
_cell.length_a   1.000
_cell.length_b   1.000
_cell.length_c   1.000
_cell.angle_alpha   90.00
_cell.angle_beta   90.00
_cell.angle_gamma   90.00
#
_symmetry.space_group_name_H-M   'P 1'
#
loop_
_entity.id
_entity.type
_entity.pdbx_description
1 polymer ?
#
loop_
_entity_poly.entity_id
_entity_poly.type
_entity_poly.pdbx_seq_one_letter_code
_entity_poly.pdbx_strand_id
1 'polypeptide(L)'
;CVNTCQKLTGRGTIGVNNRGFRAAMGTPFGQLWKDTNCERCGNCVQACPTGALQMKRRRKYRPWEIEKKVLTTCPHCATGCQYYLLVKDGKIVDTEAYDGPSNKGVLCVKGRSGSFDFVHSPERLTDPLIRDRATGQFRKASWDEALDLVASKFMEIKKQYGAKALAGFACSRSPNEDIYMVQKMV
;
A
#
# COMPACT_ATOMS: atom_id res chain seq x y z
N CYS A 1 14.75 2.30 17.14
CA CYS A 1 13.41 2.84 17.29
C CYS A 1 13.41 4.35 17.50
N VAL A 2 14.12 4.90 18.50
CA VAL A 2 14.20 6.37 18.69
C VAL A 2 14.76 7.03 17.44
N ASN A 3 15.96 6.64 17.00
CA ASN A 3 16.57 7.19 15.77
C ASN A 3 15.70 6.98 14.54
N THR A 4 15.04 5.84 14.40
CA THR A 4 14.12 5.59 13.29
C THR A 4 12.95 6.57 13.31
N CYS A 5 12.35 6.80 14.47
CA CYS A 5 11.23 7.73 14.60
C CYS A 5 11.66 9.20 14.39
N GLN A 6 12.83 9.57 14.91
CA GLN A 6 13.32 10.96 14.85
C GLN A 6 13.96 11.29 13.50
N LYS A 7 14.91 10.43 13.04
CA LYS A 7 15.76 10.76 11.88
C LYS A 7 15.20 10.26 10.55
N LEU A 8 14.58 9.05 10.52
CA LEU A 8 14.08 8.50 9.27
C LEU A 8 12.64 8.91 8.98
N THR A 9 11.75 8.94 10.00
CA THR A 9 10.36 9.33 9.78
C THR A 9 10.05 10.78 10.15
N GLY A 10 10.94 11.47 10.83
CA GLY A 10 10.79 12.88 11.20
C GLY A 10 9.70 13.16 12.24
N ARG A 11 9.12 12.14 12.89
CA ARG A 11 8.01 12.33 13.84
C ARG A 11 8.42 12.57 15.28
N GLY A 12 9.51 11.95 15.71
CA GLY A 12 10.02 12.16 17.06
C GLY A 12 9.12 11.69 18.21
N THR A 13 8.11 10.86 17.92
CA THR A 13 7.15 10.39 18.93
C THR A 13 7.77 9.51 20.00
N ILE A 14 8.86 8.82 19.67
CA ILE A 14 9.58 7.95 20.61
C ILE A 14 10.82 8.64 21.09
N GLY A 15 10.98 8.68 22.40
CA GLY A 15 12.17 9.20 23.07
C GLY A 15 12.69 8.23 24.13
N VAL A 16 13.72 8.66 24.85
CA VAL A 16 14.18 7.99 26.07
C VAL A 16 13.61 8.75 27.26
N ASN A 17 12.79 8.07 28.05
CA ASN A 17 12.24 8.59 29.29
C ASN A 17 13.16 8.18 30.45
N ASN A 18 13.25 9.00 31.47
CA ASN A 18 14.09 8.80 32.64
C ASN A 18 15.61 8.74 32.29
N ARG A 19 16.42 8.39 33.27
CA ARG A 19 17.88 8.26 33.14
C ARG A 19 18.45 7.17 34.05
N GLY A 20 19.70 6.79 33.83
CA GLY A 20 20.35 5.72 34.55
C GLY A 20 19.64 4.39 34.40
N PHE A 21 19.56 3.61 35.45
CA PHE A 21 18.89 2.30 35.42
C PHE A 21 17.39 2.33 35.13
N ARG A 22 16.77 3.51 35.26
CA ARG A 22 15.35 3.67 34.94
C ARG A 22 15.12 4.18 33.51
N ALA A 23 16.18 4.36 32.73
CA ALA A 23 16.07 4.81 31.36
C ALA A 23 15.25 3.77 30.55
N ALA A 24 14.16 4.23 29.97
CA ALA A 24 13.28 3.40 29.16
C ALA A 24 12.86 4.15 27.91
N MET A 25 12.73 3.42 26.82
CA MET A 25 12.23 3.97 25.58
C MET A 25 10.69 3.97 25.61
N GLY A 26 10.09 5.09 25.19
CA GLY A 26 8.65 5.22 25.18
C GLY A 26 8.17 6.52 24.56
N THR A 27 6.88 6.74 24.69
CA THR A 27 6.23 8.01 24.34
C THR A 27 6.56 9.07 25.40
N PRO A 28 6.50 10.37 25.06
CA PRO A 28 6.72 11.44 26.03
C PRO A 28 5.81 11.26 27.26
N PHE A 29 6.41 11.34 28.44
CA PHE A 29 5.72 11.24 29.75
C PHE A 29 4.84 9.98 29.92
N GLY A 30 5.10 8.91 29.16
CA GLY A 30 4.32 7.68 29.24
C GLY A 30 2.90 7.78 28.67
N GLN A 31 2.63 8.79 27.85
CA GLN A 31 1.33 8.96 27.20
C GLN A 31 0.96 7.72 26.35
N LEU A 32 -0.34 7.48 26.16
CA LEU A 32 -0.79 6.43 25.27
C LEU A 32 -0.44 6.78 23.81
N TRP A 33 -0.09 5.79 23.02
CA TRP A 33 0.24 5.99 21.60
C TRP A 33 -0.83 6.73 20.81
N LYS A 34 -2.11 6.54 21.16
CA LYS A 34 -3.24 7.20 20.50
C LYS A 34 -3.29 8.71 20.76
N ASP A 35 -2.69 9.15 21.87
CA ASP A 35 -2.71 10.55 22.32
C ASP A 35 -1.45 11.31 21.89
N THR A 36 -0.63 10.70 21.03
CA THR A 36 0.58 11.27 20.46
C THR A 36 0.43 11.54 18.96
N ASN A 37 1.41 12.23 18.36
CA ASN A 37 1.50 12.43 16.91
C ASN A 37 1.97 11.20 16.13
N CYS A 38 1.86 9.99 16.68
CA CYS A 38 2.26 8.75 16.04
C CYS A 38 1.36 8.42 14.84
N GLU A 39 1.95 8.31 13.65
CA GLU A 39 1.25 7.90 12.42
C GLU A 39 1.07 6.39 12.28
N ARG A 40 1.48 5.61 13.26
CA ARG A 40 1.42 4.14 13.26
C ARG A 40 2.12 3.50 12.05
N CYS A 41 3.14 4.14 11.50
CA CYS A 41 3.86 3.65 10.33
C CYS A 41 4.60 2.31 10.55
N GLY A 42 4.91 1.96 11.80
CA GLY A 42 5.56 0.68 12.16
C GLY A 42 7.05 0.59 11.86
N ASN A 43 7.70 1.67 11.42
CA ASN A 43 9.16 1.64 11.14
C ASN A 43 9.98 1.36 12.41
N CYS A 44 9.55 1.85 13.57
CA CYS A 44 10.15 1.54 14.86
C CYS A 44 10.01 0.06 15.24
N VAL A 45 8.91 -0.58 14.86
CA VAL A 45 8.69 -2.03 15.05
C VAL A 45 9.67 -2.82 14.19
N GLN A 46 9.80 -2.49 12.90
CA GLN A 46 10.75 -3.15 12.00
C GLN A 46 12.20 -3.01 12.47
N ALA A 47 12.57 -1.84 12.98
CA ALA A 47 13.91 -1.56 13.46
C ALA A 47 14.19 -2.12 14.88
N CYS A 48 13.21 -2.72 15.55
CA CYS A 48 13.38 -3.24 16.89
C CYS A 48 14.05 -4.63 16.87
N PRO A 49 15.32 -4.77 17.31
CA PRO A 49 16.02 -6.05 17.24
C PRO A 49 15.53 -7.06 18.26
N THR A 50 14.88 -6.60 19.35
CA THR A 50 14.44 -7.43 20.45
C THR A 50 12.96 -7.83 20.38
N GLY A 51 12.20 -7.28 19.40
CA GLY A 51 10.76 -7.50 19.32
C GLY A 51 9.92 -6.87 20.44
N ALA A 52 10.50 -5.94 21.21
CA ALA A 52 9.79 -5.22 22.27
C ALA A 52 8.68 -4.32 21.71
N LEU A 53 8.86 -3.78 20.50
CA LEU A 53 7.82 -3.07 19.78
C LEU A 53 7.13 -4.01 18.80
N GLN A 54 5.81 -4.07 18.88
CA GLN A 54 5.02 -4.93 18.02
C GLN A 54 3.80 -4.18 17.47
N MET A 55 3.35 -4.56 16.27
CA MET A 55 2.07 -4.12 15.76
C MET A 55 0.94 -4.82 16.51
N LYS A 56 -0.20 -4.14 16.74
CA LYS A 56 -1.38 -4.79 17.35
C LYS A 56 -1.88 -5.98 16.54
N ARG A 57 -1.72 -5.93 15.21
CA ARG A 57 -1.96 -7.07 14.35
C ARG A 57 -0.87 -8.11 14.64
N ARG A 58 -1.25 -9.18 15.29
CA ARG A 58 -0.33 -10.29 15.57
C ARG A 58 0.06 -10.94 14.25
N ARG A 59 1.36 -11.13 14.04
CA ARG A 59 1.86 -11.98 12.97
C ARG A 59 1.33 -13.40 13.20
N LYS A 60 0.67 -13.96 12.19
CA LYS A 60 0.15 -15.33 12.24
C LYS A 60 1.15 -16.36 11.69
N TYR A 61 2.44 -16.04 11.74
CA TYR A 61 3.50 -16.89 11.21
C TYR A 61 4.78 -16.70 12.03
N ARG A 62 5.66 -17.69 11.98
CA ARG A 62 7.04 -17.61 12.48
C ARG A 62 7.99 -17.34 11.31
N PRO A 63 9.14 -16.66 11.50
CA PRO A 63 10.05 -16.31 10.40
C PRO A 63 10.45 -17.48 9.49
N TRP A 64 10.62 -18.66 10.03
CA TRP A 64 11.00 -19.87 9.27
C TRP A 64 9.83 -20.54 8.53
N GLU A 65 8.60 -20.11 8.74
CA GLU A 65 7.44 -20.58 7.99
C GLU A 65 7.23 -19.81 6.68
N ILE A 66 8.05 -18.78 6.42
CA ILE A 66 7.98 -18.01 5.18
C ILE A 66 8.62 -18.80 4.06
N GLU A 67 7.82 -19.22 3.10
CA GLU A 67 8.25 -20.02 1.94
C GLU A 67 8.94 -19.16 0.88
N LYS A 68 8.47 -17.94 0.71
CA LYS A 68 8.92 -17.05 -0.35
C LYS A 68 8.86 -15.60 0.03
N LYS A 69 9.90 -14.83 -0.34
CA LYS A 69 9.94 -13.37 -0.31
C LYS A 69 9.90 -12.86 -1.75
N VAL A 70 8.87 -12.11 -2.12
CA VAL A 70 8.70 -11.58 -3.47
C VAL A 70 8.92 -10.07 -3.43
N LEU A 71 9.98 -9.60 -4.09
CA LEU A 71 10.22 -8.16 -4.25
C LEU A 71 9.20 -7.56 -5.21
N THR A 72 8.56 -6.47 -4.81
CA THR A 72 7.57 -5.76 -5.63
C THR A 72 7.52 -4.29 -5.30
N THR A 73 6.76 -3.53 -6.08
CA THR A 73 6.48 -2.11 -5.86
C THR A 73 5.11 -1.94 -5.21
N CYS A 74 5.03 -1.03 -4.24
CA CYS A 74 3.79 -0.72 -3.53
C CYS A 74 2.77 -0.06 -4.45
N PRO A 75 1.51 -0.56 -4.53
CA PRO A 75 0.49 -0.04 -5.42
C PRO A 75 -0.31 1.14 -4.86
N HIS A 76 0.03 1.67 -3.67
CA HIS A 76 -0.82 2.62 -2.97
C HIS A 76 -0.58 4.09 -3.32
N CYS A 77 0.55 4.43 -3.95
CA CYS A 77 0.82 5.81 -4.41
C CYS A 77 2.03 5.87 -5.35
N ALA A 78 2.19 7.04 -5.97
CA ALA A 78 3.26 7.34 -6.92
C ALA A 78 4.69 7.37 -6.32
N THR A 79 4.85 7.22 -5.01
CA THR A 79 6.19 7.15 -4.38
C THR A 79 7.00 5.95 -4.86
N GLY A 80 6.34 4.85 -5.27
CA GLY A 80 7.02 3.67 -5.80
C GLY A 80 7.90 2.94 -4.78
N CYS A 81 7.48 2.90 -3.51
CA CYS A 81 8.20 2.17 -2.47
C CYS A 81 8.35 0.70 -2.83
N GLN A 82 9.56 0.17 -2.66
CA GLN A 82 9.83 -1.26 -2.84
C GLN A 82 9.80 -2.00 -1.51
N TYR A 83 9.26 -3.23 -1.52
CA TYR A 83 9.14 -4.08 -0.35
C TYR A 83 9.00 -5.55 -0.76
N TYR A 84 9.28 -6.44 0.18
CA TYR A 84 9.00 -7.84 0.02
C TYR A 84 7.59 -8.18 0.49
N LEU A 85 6.88 -8.96 -0.30
CA LEU A 85 5.71 -9.72 0.13
C LEU A 85 6.18 -11.04 0.73
N LEU A 86 5.77 -11.32 1.95
CA LEU A 86 6.07 -12.57 2.64
C LEU A 86 4.94 -13.57 2.39
N VAL A 87 5.28 -14.71 1.80
CA VAL A 87 4.29 -15.73 1.39
C VAL A 87 4.42 -16.96 2.27
N LYS A 88 3.27 -17.45 2.76
CA LYS A 88 3.09 -18.71 3.47
C LYS A 88 1.80 -19.38 2.99
N ASP A 89 1.84 -20.68 2.72
CA ASP A 89 0.70 -21.47 2.25
C ASP A 89 0.01 -20.82 1.02
N GLY A 90 0.83 -20.31 0.08
CA GLY A 90 0.36 -19.61 -1.12
C GLY A 90 -0.34 -18.26 -0.87
N LYS A 91 -0.35 -17.75 0.37
CA LYS A 91 -0.98 -16.47 0.74
C LYS A 91 0.05 -15.47 1.22
N ILE A 92 -0.20 -14.19 0.91
CA ILE A 92 0.59 -13.10 1.45
C ILE A 92 0.18 -12.90 2.92
N VAL A 93 1.15 -12.99 3.82
CA VAL A 93 0.90 -12.89 5.28
C VAL A 93 1.46 -11.63 5.91
N ASP A 94 2.47 -10.99 5.30
CA ASP A 94 3.07 -9.75 5.79
C ASP A 94 3.90 -9.06 4.70
N THR A 95 4.43 -7.89 5.02
CA THR A 95 5.36 -7.13 4.20
C THR A 95 6.62 -6.78 4.98
N GLU A 96 7.75 -6.72 4.28
CA GLU A 96 9.04 -6.29 4.83
C GLU A 96 9.64 -5.23 3.91
N ALA A 97 10.05 -4.07 4.46
CA ALA A 97 10.60 -3.01 3.63
C ALA A 97 11.91 -3.46 2.98
N TYR A 98 12.04 -3.14 1.70
CA TYR A 98 13.29 -3.23 0.96
C TYR A 98 14.00 -1.87 0.93
N ASP A 99 15.31 -1.85 0.92
CA ASP A 99 16.08 -0.61 0.76
C ASP A 99 16.09 -0.16 -0.71
N GLY A 100 14.92 0.25 -1.17
CA GLY A 100 14.71 0.74 -2.52
C GLY A 100 15.08 2.21 -2.69
N PRO A 101 15.26 2.67 -3.94
CA PRO A 101 15.72 4.03 -4.24
C PRO A 101 14.79 5.12 -3.70
N SER A 102 13.48 4.87 -3.65
CA SER A 102 12.48 5.86 -3.22
C SER A 102 12.16 5.80 -1.72
N ASN A 103 12.25 4.64 -1.09
CA ASN A 103 11.80 4.45 0.29
C ASN A 103 12.90 4.20 1.33
N LYS A 104 14.16 3.96 0.91
CA LYS A 104 15.32 3.84 1.80
C LYS A 104 15.07 2.97 3.04
N GLY A 105 14.48 1.80 2.84
CA GLY A 105 14.20 0.83 3.90
C GLY A 105 13.02 1.18 4.83
N VAL A 106 12.25 2.24 4.54
CA VAL A 106 11.08 2.63 5.34
C VAL A 106 9.78 2.44 4.57
N LEU A 107 8.68 2.24 5.27
CA LEU A 107 7.33 2.15 4.71
C LEU A 107 6.37 3.02 5.53
N CYS A 108 5.37 3.58 4.87
CA CYS A 108 4.21 4.15 5.57
C CYS A 108 3.27 3.03 6.06
N VAL A 109 2.26 3.40 6.84
CA VAL A 109 1.27 2.45 7.36
C VAL A 109 0.57 1.64 6.27
N LYS A 110 0.30 2.23 5.10
CA LYS A 110 -0.37 1.54 4.00
C LYS A 110 0.49 0.42 3.41
N GLY A 111 1.73 0.73 3.05
CA GLY A 111 2.66 -0.26 2.53
C GLY A 111 2.97 -1.39 3.50
N ARG A 112 3.00 -1.06 4.81
CA ARG A 112 3.30 -2.05 5.85
C ARG A 112 2.11 -2.91 6.25
N SER A 113 0.91 -2.33 6.35
CA SER A 113 -0.23 -3.02 6.97
C SER A 113 -1.41 -3.22 6.03
N GLY A 114 -1.51 -2.46 4.95
CA GLY A 114 -2.68 -2.45 4.07
C GLY A 114 -2.43 -2.93 2.66
N SER A 115 -1.16 -3.25 2.29
CA SER A 115 -0.82 -3.49 0.89
C SER A 115 -1.19 -4.88 0.36
N PHE A 116 -1.64 -5.79 1.19
CA PHE A 116 -1.91 -7.16 0.76
C PHE A 116 -3.28 -7.72 1.19
N ASP A 117 -3.99 -7.08 2.10
CA ASP A 117 -5.29 -7.59 2.58
C ASP A 117 -6.31 -7.71 1.45
N PHE A 118 -6.32 -6.74 0.55
CA PHE A 118 -7.27 -6.73 -0.57
C PHE A 118 -6.97 -7.81 -1.62
N VAL A 119 -5.74 -8.30 -1.70
CA VAL A 119 -5.35 -9.33 -2.70
C VAL A 119 -6.12 -10.62 -2.52
N HIS A 120 -6.38 -10.99 -1.26
CA HIS A 120 -7.10 -12.22 -0.89
C HIS A 120 -8.56 -11.98 -0.48
N SER A 121 -9.08 -10.75 -0.69
CA SER A 121 -10.48 -10.45 -0.40
C SER A 121 -11.40 -11.20 -1.36
N PRO A 122 -12.44 -11.89 -0.87
CA PRO A 122 -13.43 -12.53 -1.73
C PRO A 122 -14.27 -11.51 -2.54
N GLU A 123 -14.29 -10.26 -2.12
CA GLU A 123 -14.98 -9.16 -2.82
C GLU A 123 -14.13 -8.55 -3.94
N ARG A 124 -12.87 -8.99 -4.09
CA ARG A 124 -12.01 -8.46 -5.14
C ARG A 124 -12.52 -8.89 -6.50
N LEU A 125 -12.71 -7.92 -7.39
CA LEU A 125 -12.99 -8.20 -8.80
C LEU A 125 -11.74 -8.78 -9.47
N THR A 126 -11.87 -9.96 -10.07
CA THR A 126 -10.80 -10.66 -10.79
C THR A 126 -10.96 -10.58 -12.30
N ASP A 127 -12.17 -10.26 -12.75
CA ASP A 127 -12.53 -10.14 -14.16
C ASP A 127 -13.15 -8.77 -14.45
N PRO A 128 -13.03 -8.23 -15.66
CA PRO A 128 -13.80 -7.07 -16.07
C PRO A 128 -15.30 -7.35 -16.01
N LEU A 129 -16.07 -6.31 -15.69
CA LEU A 129 -17.53 -6.39 -15.67
C LEU A 129 -18.13 -5.41 -16.68
N ILE A 130 -19.00 -5.89 -17.54
CA ILE A 130 -19.77 -5.07 -18.47
C ILE A 130 -21.22 -5.01 -18.02
N ARG A 131 -21.77 -3.80 -17.93
CA ARG A 131 -23.17 -3.58 -17.59
C ARG A 131 -24.05 -3.81 -18.80
N ASP A 132 -25.00 -4.74 -18.68
CA ASP A 132 -26.09 -4.86 -19.63
C ASP A 132 -27.06 -3.68 -19.44
N ARG A 133 -27.29 -2.92 -20.52
CA ARG A 133 -28.14 -1.71 -20.46
C ARG A 133 -29.63 -2.05 -20.34
N ALA A 134 -30.07 -3.20 -20.82
CA ALA A 134 -31.46 -3.60 -20.77
C ALA A 134 -31.88 -4.05 -19.37
N THR A 135 -31.04 -4.86 -18.72
CA THR A 135 -31.32 -5.42 -17.39
C THR A 135 -30.71 -4.61 -16.24
N GLY A 136 -29.73 -3.75 -16.53
CA GLY A 136 -28.95 -3.04 -15.51
C GLY A 136 -27.95 -3.92 -14.75
N GLN A 137 -27.88 -5.22 -15.04
CA GLN A 137 -27.03 -6.18 -14.36
C GLN A 137 -25.61 -6.16 -14.93
N PHE A 138 -24.62 -6.47 -14.06
CA PHE A 138 -23.24 -6.64 -14.49
C PHE A 138 -22.98 -8.12 -14.82
N ARG A 139 -22.31 -8.37 -15.95
CA ARG A 139 -21.81 -9.68 -16.34
C ARG A 139 -20.29 -9.67 -16.45
N LYS A 140 -19.68 -10.82 -16.23
CA LYS A 140 -18.25 -11.00 -16.51
C LYS A 140 -17.96 -10.91 -18.01
N ALA A 141 -16.83 -10.34 -18.36
CA ALA A 141 -16.33 -10.21 -19.71
C ALA A 141 -14.83 -10.53 -19.78
N SER A 142 -14.31 -10.81 -20.97
CA SER A 142 -12.86 -10.86 -21.19
C SER A 142 -12.27 -9.46 -21.19
N TRP A 143 -10.95 -9.37 -20.99
CA TRP A 143 -10.23 -8.10 -21.11
C TRP A 143 -10.35 -7.51 -22.52
N ASP A 144 -10.25 -8.35 -23.56
CA ASP A 144 -10.35 -7.89 -24.96
C ASP A 144 -11.75 -7.30 -25.22
N GLU A 145 -12.81 -8.01 -24.84
CA GLU A 145 -14.19 -7.50 -24.97
C GLU A 145 -14.39 -6.16 -24.26
N ALA A 146 -13.88 -6.04 -23.03
CA ALA A 146 -14.04 -4.83 -22.23
C ALA A 146 -13.25 -3.65 -22.82
N LEU A 147 -12.02 -3.88 -23.25
CA LEU A 147 -11.16 -2.86 -23.83
C LEU A 147 -11.68 -2.40 -25.22
N ASP A 148 -12.14 -3.31 -26.06
CA ASP A 148 -12.74 -3.00 -27.36
C ASP A 148 -14.02 -2.17 -27.20
N LEU A 149 -14.85 -2.50 -26.19
CA LEU A 149 -16.03 -1.72 -25.88
C LEU A 149 -15.67 -0.28 -25.46
N VAL A 150 -14.67 -0.10 -24.59
CA VAL A 150 -14.22 1.22 -24.14
C VAL A 150 -13.64 2.00 -25.32
N ALA A 151 -12.73 1.38 -26.09
CA ALA A 151 -12.07 2.02 -27.21
C ALA A 151 -13.09 2.47 -28.28
N SER A 152 -14.02 1.58 -28.67
CA SER A 152 -15.05 1.91 -29.66
C SER A 152 -15.96 3.06 -29.20
N LYS A 153 -16.33 3.08 -27.89
CA LYS A 153 -17.15 4.18 -27.35
C LYS A 153 -16.39 5.50 -27.28
N PHE A 154 -15.12 5.48 -26.93
CA PHE A 154 -14.30 6.70 -26.94
C PHE A 154 -14.13 7.24 -28.37
N MET A 155 -13.90 6.38 -29.35
CA MET A 155 -13.84 6.78 -30.77
C MET A 155 -15.17 7.35 -31.28
N GLU A 156 -16.29 6.75 -30.92
CA GLU A 156 -17.64 7.24 -31.25
C GLU A 156 -17.87 8.65 -30.68
N ILE A 157 -17.61 8.84 -29.38
CA ILE A 157 -17.75 10.13 -28.70
C ILE A 157 -16.82 11.19 -29.31
N LYS A 158 -15.57 10.85 -29.57
CA LYS A 158 -14.60 11.73 -30.19
C LYS A 158 -15.05 12.16 -31.59
N LYS A 159 -15.60 11.24 -32.38
CA LYS A 159 -16.13 11.52 -33.72
C LYS A 159 -17.36 12.44 -33.66
N GLN A 160 -18.24 12.24 -32.69
CA GLN A 160 -19.50 12.97 -32.59
C GLN A 160 -19.35 14.35 -31.96
N TYR A 161 -18.52 14.46 -30.90
CA TYR A 161 -18.44 15.67 -30.05
C TYR A 161 -17.04 16.29 -29.98
N GLY A 162 -16.07 15.70 -30.66
CA GLY A 162 -14.68 16.16 -30.68
C GLY A 162 -13.87 15.66 -29.46
N ALA A 163 -12.55 15.87 -29.53
CA ALA A 163 -11.63 15.39 -28.47
C ALA A 163 -11.90 15.97 -27.07
N LYS A 164 -12.41 17.21 -26.99
CA LYS A 164 -12.73 17.88 -25.74
C LYS A 164 -13.89 17.25 -24.94
N ALA A 165 -14.60 16.30 -25.54
CA ALA A 165 -15.64 15.54 -24.86
C ALA A 165 -15.10 14.38 -24.01
N LEU A 166 -13.80 14.09 -24.10
CA LEU A 166 -13.13 13.07 -23.31
C LEU A 166 -12.25 13.73 -22.23
N ALA A 167 -12.29 13.19 -21.05
CA ALA A 167 -11.46 13.63 -19.94
C ALA A 167 -11.00 12.43 -19.09
N GLY A 168 -9.79 12.52 -18.54
CA GLY A 168 -9.22 11.53 -17.65
C GLY A 168 -8.91 12.13 -16.28
N PHE A 169 -9.13 11.35 -15.21
CA PHE A 169 -8.76 11.71 -13.86
C PHE A 169 -7.71 10.74 -13.34
N ALA A 170 -6.62 11.28 -12.84
CA ALA A 170 -5.59 10.52 -12.16
C ALA A 170 -5.24 11.19 -10.84
N CYS A 171 -4.73 10.41 -9.88
CA CYS A 171 -4.32 10.96 -8.61
C CYS A 171 -3.02 10.32 -8.10
N SER A 172 -2.30 11.03 -7.22
CA SER A 172 -1.03 10.57 -6.64
C SER A 172 -1.14 9.30 -5.78
N ARG A 173 -2.33 8.78 -5.56
CA ARG A 173 -2.57 7.50 -4.87
C ARG A 173 -2.55 6.29 -5.79
N SER A 174 -2.34 6.50 -7.07
CA SER A 174 -2.08 5.44 -8.05
C SER A 174 -0.58 5.30 -8.30
N PRO A 175 -0.10 4.13 -8.74
CA PRO A 175 1.26 3.97 -9.26
C PRO A 175 1.55 4.92 -10.42
N ASN A 176 2.82 5.20 -10.65
CA ASN A 176 3.24 6.06 -11.76
C ASN A 176 2.82 5.51 -13.12
N GLU A 177 2.83 4.20 -13.26
CA GLU A 177 2.42 3.48 -14.47
C GLU A 177 0.95 3.77 -14.82
N ASP A 178 0.05 3.73 -13.83
CA ASP A 178 -1.37 4.02 -14.03
C ASP A 178 -1.57 5.47 -14.45
N ILE A 179 -0.90 6.41 -13.76
CA ILE A 179 -0.98 7.85 -14.08
C ILE A 179 -0.47 8.12 -15.50
N TYR A 180 0.66 7.49 -15.86
CA TYR A 180 1.22 7.60 -17.21
C TYR A 180 0.24 7.08 -18.27
N MET A 181 -0.39 5.94 -18.03
CA MET A 181 -1.35 5.37 -18.98
C MET A 181 -2.59 6.25 -19.15
N VAL A 182 -3.12 6.84 -18.07
CA VAL A 182 -4.21 7.82 -18.17
C VAL A 182 -3.81 9.01 -19.02
N GLN A 183 -2.63 9.61 -18.77
CA GLN A 183 -2.13 10.73 -19.57
C GLN A 183 -1.95 10.36 -21.05
N LYS A 184 -1.50 9.13 -21.34
CA LYS A 184 -1.29 8.67 -22.74
C LYS A 184 -2.60 8.42 -23.47
N MET A 185 -3.66 8.06 -22.74
CA MET A 185 -4.97 7.74 -23.31
C MET A 185 -5.77 9.01 -23.66
N VAL A 186 -5.63 10.09 -22.90
CA VAL A 186 -6.35 11.36 -23.06
C VAL A 186 -5.51 12.39 -23.81
#